data_7a125c9d074ea175ce4845f93ffa72a7
#
_entry.id   7a125c9d074ea175ce4845f93ffa72a7
#
_cell.length_a   1.000
_cell.length_b   1.000
_cell.length_c   1.000
_cell.angle_alpha   90.00
_cell.angle_beta   90.00
_cell.angle_gamma   90.00
#
_symmetry.space_group_name_H-M   'P 1'
#
loop_
_entity.id
_entity.type
_entity.pdbx_description
1 polymer ?
#
loop_
_entity_poly.entity_id
_entity_poly.type
_entity_poly.pdbx_seq_one_letter_code
_entity_poly.pdbx_strand_id
1 'polypeptide(L)'
;MKNLLTTVTALTLLATPVLADPTEWTLDLGHSYLGWEIDHMNIANTVGRFNDYDGTFLIDEENPANSQITFTVNTASIDSNHTERDEHLRTPDYLNVEAFPEMTFTSTEVQMLTPASGKLIGELEMIGVTAPLTLDFTLVNDRTYPDFIPNYDEVRVVGFHATGEVARLDHGMDFIAFLGSPTGFVVSVDARFDLVLCEGMPETNVPCNWGRVAGFGQTTEEG
;
A
#
# COMPACT_ATOMS: atom_id res chain seq x y z
N MET A 1 78.62 3.16 7.55
CA MET A 1 77.43 2.31 7.72
C MET A 1 76.25 3.24 7.58
N LYS A 2 75.48 3.14 6.41
CA LYS A 2 74.29 3.98 6.14
C LYS A 2 73.08 3.10 6.38
N ASN A 3 72.29 3.48 7.42
CA ASN A 3 71.03 2.81 7.70
C ASN A 3 69.93 3.33 6.74
N LEU A 4 69.41 2.45 5.93
CA LEU A 4 68.26 2.68 5.05
C LEU A 4 67.00 2.43 5.89
N LEU A 5 66.24 3.49 6.22
CA LEU A 5 64.91 3.36 6.81
C LEU A 5 63.91 3.11 5.65
N THR A 6 63.34 1.93 5.61
CA THR A 6 62.24 1.59 4.71
C THR A 6 60.91 1.99 5.35
N THR A 7 60.28 3.01 4.85
CA THR A 7 58.92 3.42 5.28
C THR A 7 57.90 2.53 4.57
N VAL A 8 57.17 1.69 5.30
CA VAL A 8 56.04 0.91 4.81
C VAL A 8 54.79 1.78 4.93
N THR A 9 54.30 2.26 3.81
CA THR A 9 53.00 2.98 3.74
C THR A 9 51.90 1.93 3.70
N ALA A 10 51.14 1.81 4.79
CA ALA A 10 49.94 0.98 4.83
C ALA A 10 48.81 1.68 4.07
N LEU A 11 48.39 1.08 2.95
CA LEU A 11 47.24 1.52 2.17
C LEU A 11 45.98 0.93 2.83
N THR A 12 45.25 1.75 3.60
CA THR A 12 43.93 1.36 4.13
C THR A 12 42.91 1.46 3.03
N LEU A 13 42.45 0.31 2.53
CA LEU A 13 41.24 0.23 1.68
C LEU A 13 40.01 0.56 2.57
N LEU A 14 39.42 1.72 2.34
CA LEU A 14 38.09 2.03 2.81
C LEU A 14 37.10 1.24 1.95
N ALA A 15 36.56 0.16 2.50
CA ALA A 15 35.41 -0.51 1.90
C ALA A 15 34.20 0.43 2.02
N THR A 16 33.71 0.92 0.89
CA THR A 16 32.41 1.60 0.85
C THR A 16 31.35 0.53 1.14
N PRO A 17 30.39 0.77 2.04
CA PRO A 17 29.27 -0.13 2.20
C PRO A 17 28.52 -0.22 0.87
N VAL A 18 28.38 -1.40 0.34
CA VAL A 18 27.46 -1.69 -0.77
C VAL A 18 26.09 -1.69 -0.09
N LEU A 19 25.30 -0.65 -0.32
CA LEU A 19 23.88 -0.65 0.04
C LEU A 19 23.22 -1.71 -0.86
N ALA A 20 22.49 -2.62 -0.26
CA ALA A 20 21.65 -3.53 -1.03
C ALA A 20 20.54 -2.69 -1.70
N ASP A 21 20.25 -2.97 -2.95
CA ASP A 21 19.11 -2.35 -3.62
C ASP A 21 17.81 -2.85 -2.96
N PRO A 22 16.77 -2.00 -2.83
CA PRO A 22 15.48 -2.42 -2.33
C PRO A 22 14.91 -3.58 -3.15
N THR A 23 14.31 -4.54 -2.48
CA THR A 23 13.67 -5.70 -3.11
C THR A 23 12.21 -5.38 -3.43
N GLU A 24 11.75 -5.77 -4.61
CA GLU A 24 10.34 -5.63 -4.99
C GLU A 24 9.50 -6.74 -4.37
N TRP A 25 8.41 -6.33 -3.72
CA TRP A 25 7.41 -7.21 -3.15
C TRP A 25 6.09 -7.04 -3.91
N THR A 26 5.38 -8.14 -4.10
CA THR A 26 4.10 -8.18 -4.82
C THR A 26 2.95 -8.19 -3.82
N LEU A 27 1.88 -7.46 -4.13
CA LEU A 27 0.66 -7.46 -3.34
C LEU A 27 -0.13 -8.76 -3.60
N ASP A 28 -0.42 -9.52 -2.53
CA ASP A 28 -1.33 -10.67 -2.61
C ASP A 28 -2.78 -10.16 -2.56
N LEU A 29 -3.37 -9.93 -3.73
CA LEU A 29 -4.74 -9.41 -3.86
C LEU A 29 -5.80 -10.32 -3.24
N GLY A 30 -5.51 -11.64 -3.11
CA GLY A 30 -6.43 -12.61 -2.53
C GLY A 30 -6.56 -12.47 -1.02
N HIS A 31 -5.55 -11.91 -0.35
CA HIS A 31 -5.50 -11.77 1.11
C HIS A 31 -5.35 -10.32 1.55
N SER A 32 -5.60 -9.36 0.64
CA SER A 32 -5.50 -7.93 0.92
C SER A 32 -6.87 -7.27 0.99
N TYR A 33 -6.95 -6.17 1.72
CA TYR A 33 -8.16 -5.41 1.95
C TYR A 33 -7.85 -3.92 2.08
N LEU A 34 -8.63 -3.08 1.39
CA LEU A 34 -8.60 -1.63 1.53
C LEU A 34 -9.98 -1.12 1.93
N GLY A 35 -10.16 -0.81 3.20
CA GLY A 35 -11.40 -0.29 3.76
C GLY A 35 -11.34 1.19 4.06
N TRP A 36 -12.53 1.78 4.16
CA TRP A 36 -12.73 3.14 4.59
C TRP A 36 -13.95 3.26 5.52
N GLU A 37 -13.92 4.25 6.38
CA GLU A 37 -14.99 4.56 7.32
C GLU A 37 -15.17 6.07 7.42
N ILE A 38 -16.42 6.52 7.52
CA ILE A 38 -16.76 7.92 7.69
C ILE A 38 -17.93 8.09 8.65
N ASP A 39 -17.86 9.12 9.50
CA ASP A 39 -18.95 9.47 10.39
C ASP A 39 -20.22 9.86 9.62
N HIS A 40 -21.37 9.38 10.08
CA HIS A 40 -22.68 9.74 9.57
C HIS A 40 -23.50 10.42 10.68
N MET A 41 -23.48 11.76 10.70
CA MET A 41 -24.28 12.62 11.58
C MET A 41 -24.04 12.40 13.08
N ASN A 42 -22.88 11.94 13.50
CA ASN A 42 -22.57 11.51 14.87
C ASN A 42 -23.56 10.46 15.44
N ILE A 43 -24.18 9.67 14.56
CA ILE A 43 -25.11 8.59 14.93
C ILE A 43 -24.42 7.24 14.79
N ALA A 44 -23.78 7.02 13.64
CA ALA A 44 -23.07 5.79 13.31
C ALA A 44 -22.05 6.08 12.22
N ASN A 45 -21.16 5.10 11.94
CA ASN A 45 -20.23 5.22 10.83
C ASN A 45 -20.75 4.47 9.61
N THR A 46 -20.55 5.05 8.45
CA THR A 46 -20.67 4.36 7.17
C THR A 46 -19.33 3.77 6.83
N VAL A 47 -19.33 2.50 6.47
CA VAL A 47 -18.12 1.77 6.05
C VAL A 47 -18.23 1.33 4.61
N GLY A 48 -17.08 1.14 3.97
CA GLY A 48 -16.97 0.58 2.64
C GLY A 48 -15.55 0.15 2.36
N ARG A 49 -15.31 -0.21 1.11
CA ARG A 49 -14.00 -0.65 0.63
C ARG A 49 -13.80 -0.25 -0.82
N PHE A 50 -12.58 -0.43 -1.30
CA PHE A 50 -12.26 -0.48 -2.72
C PHE A 50 -11.93 -1.93 -3.09
N ASN A 51 -12.41 -2.39 -4.23
CA ASN A 51 -12.26 -3.77 -4.69
C ASN A 51 -11.17 -3.95 -5.75
N ASP A 52 -10.62 -2.85 -6.27
CA ASP A 52 -9.62 -2.86 -7.34
C ASP A 52 -8.51 -1.86 -7.01
N TYR A 53 -7.33 -2.37 -6.75
CA TYR A 53 -6.13 -1.60 -6.38
C TYR A 53 -4.88 -2.43 -6.66
N ASP A 54 -3.75 -1.74 -6.80
CA ASP A 54 -2.44 -2.35 -6.99
C ASP A 54 -1.35 -1.43 -6.43
N GLY A 55 -0.12 -1.90 -6.39
CA GLY A 55 1.01 -1.11 -5.90
C GLY A 55 2.37 -1.68 -6.23
N THR A 56 3.35 -0.80 -6.17
CA THR A 56 4.78 -1.14 -6.22
C THR A 56 5.36 -0.96 -4.83
N PHE A 57 5.95 -2.02 -4.29
CA PHE A 57 6.53 -2.06 -2.95
C PHE A 57 8.01 -2.43 -3.05
N LEU A 58 8.87 -1.42 -3.11
CA LEU A 58 10.32 -1.58 -3.05
C LEU A 58 10.77 -1.47 -1.60
N ILE A 59 11.10 -2.59 -0.98
CA ILE A 59 11.40 -2.67 0.45
C ILE A 59 12.90 -2.92 0.67
N ASP A 60 13.53 -2.02 1.43
CA ASP A 60 14.88 -2.19 1.95
C ASP A 60 14.77 -2.65 3.41
N GLU A 61 14.93 -3.94 3.64
CA GLU A 61 14.80 -4.54 4.98
C GLU A 61 15.95 -4.15 5.92
N GLU A 62 17.14 -3.84 5.36
CA GLU A 62 18.30 -3.43 6.15
C GLU A 62 18.21 -1.95 6.55
N ASN A 63 17.65 -1.12 5.66
CA ASN A 63 17.43 0.30 5.90
C ASN A 63 16.03 0.72 5.41
N PRO A 64 14.98 0.49 6.19
CA PRO A 64 13.60 0.76 5.79
C PRO A 64 13.32 2.19 5.31
N ALA A 65 14.15 3.16 5.71
CA ALA A 65 14.03 4.54 5.21
C ALA A 65 14.29 4.68 3.70
N ASN A 66 14.94 3.70 3.07
CA ASN A 66 15.14 3.66 1.61
C ASN A 66 13.97 3.04 0.86
N SER A 67 13.00 2.44 1.57
CA SER A 67 11.85 1.80 0.95
C SER A 67 10.99 2.82 0.21
N GLN A 68 10.39 2.40 -0.91
CA GLN A 68 9.54 3.22 -1.75
C GLN A 68 8.23 2.47 -2.03
N ILE A 69 7.11 3.13 -1.74
CA ILE A 69 5.78 2.56 -1.92
C ILE A 69 4.98 3.49 -2.83
N THR A 70 4.41 2.94 -3.89
CA THR A 70 3.37 3.59 -4.69
C THR A 70 2.16 2.68 -4.71
N PHE A 71 1.00 3.21 -4.36
CA PHE A 71 -0.24 2.44 -4.27
C PHE A 71 -1.35 3.15 -5.03
N THR A 72 -1.96 2.47 -5.99
CA THR A 72 -2.97 3.02 -6.88
C THR A 72 -4.30 2.29 -6.68
N VAL A 73 -5.38 3.04 -6.64
CA VAL A 73 -6.74 2.53 -6.43
C VAL A 73 -7.62 2.97 -7.59
N ASN A 74 -8.32 2.03 -8.22
CA ASN A 74 -9.40 2.32 -9.15
C ASN A 74 -10.59 2.91 -8.39
N THR A 75 -10.86 4.19 -8.58
CA THR A 75 -11.89 4.91 -7.83
C THR A 75 -13.30 4.40 -8.10
N ALA A 76 -13.55 3.82 -9.29
CA ALA A 76 -14.85 3.23 -9.64
C ALA A 76 -15.14 1.93 -8.88
N SER A 77 -14.12 1.31 -8.26
CA SER A 77 -14.26 0.07 -7.49
C SER A 77 -14.83 0.26 -6.08
N ILE A 78 -15.22 1.49 -5.73
CA ILE A 78 -15.84 1.80 -4.43
C ILE A 78 -17.11 0.99 -4.22
N ASP A 79 -17.20 0.38 -3.04
CA ASP A 79 -18.28 -0.50 -2.62
C ASP A 79 -18.60 -0.25 -1.14
N SER A 80 -19.77 0.27 -0.88
CA SER A 80 -20.28 0.51 0.47
C SER A 80 -21.44 -0.44 0.83
N ASN A 81 -21.64 -1.50 0.03
CA ASN A 81 -22.77 -2.42 0.14
C ASN A 81 -24.14 -1.73 -0.01
N HIS A 82 -24.21 -0.65 -0.82
CA HIS A 82 -25.44 0.08 -1.11
C HIS A 82 -25.35 0.75 -2.49
N THR A 83 -25.98 0.17 -3.48
CA THR A 83 -25.84 0.52 -4.90
C THR A 83 -26.03 2.01 -5.19
N GLU A 84 -27.13 2.60 -4.71
CA GLU A 84 -27.44 4.01 -5.00
C GLU A 84 -26.43 4.97 -4.34
N ARG A 85 -25.86 4.59 -3.19
CA ARG A 85 -24.78 5.35 -2.57
C ARG A 85 -23.51 5.23 -3.38
N ASP A 86 -23.15 4.04 -3.83
CA ASP A 86 -21.95 3.80 -4.63
C ASP A 86 -22.03 4.52 -5.98
N GLU A 87 -23.21 4.53 -6.62
CA GLU A 87 -23.46 5.33 -7.83
C GLU A 87 -23.24 6.83 -7.56
N HIS A 88 -23.74 7.37 -6.44
CA HIS A 88 -23.54 8.76 -6.08
C HIS A 88 -22.07 9.08 -5.72
N LEU A 89 -21.37 8.18 -5.02
CA LEU A 89 -19.95 8.36 -4.68
C LEU A 89 -19.05 8.43 -5.93
N ARG A 90 -19.47 7.85 -7.06
CA ARG A 90 -18.74 7.90 -8.35
C ARG A 90 -18.96 9.21 -9.12
N THR A 91 -19.97 10.01 -8.78
CA THR A 91 -20.29 11.26 -9.49
C THR A 91 -19.29 12.39 -9.21
N PRO A 92 -19.36 13.51 -9.98
CA PRO A 92 -18.58 14.73 -9.71
C PRO A 92 -18.78 15.36 -8.32
N ASP A 93 -19.84 14.99 -7.59
CA ASP A 93 -20.06 15.44 -6.23
C ASP A 93 -19.03 14.86 -5.23
N TYR A 94 -18.39 13.74 -5.62
CA TYR A 94 -17.42 13.01 -4.79
C TYR A 94 -16.16 12.63 -5.57
N LEU A 95 -16.04 11.38 -6.00
CA LEU A 95 -14.81 10.85 -6.60
C LEU A 95 -14.63 11.24 -8.07
N ASN A 96 -15.73 11.60 -8.76
CA ASN A 96 -15.71 11.99 -10.18
C ASN A 96 -14.90 10.99 -11.05
N VAL A 97 -15.26 9.72 -10.95
CA VAL A 97 -14.45 8.61 -11.49
C VAL A 97 -14.26 8.65 -13.00
N GLU A 98 -15.13 9.35 -13.75
CA GLU A 98 -14.96 9.54 -15.19
C GLU A 98 -13.78 10.47 -15.52
N ALA A 99 -13.54 11.48 -14.69
CA ALA A 99 -12.44 12.42 -14.87
C ALA A 99 -11.17 11.96 -14.12
N PHE A 100 -11.34 11.27 -13.01
CA PHE A 100 -10.27 10.81 -12.12
C PHE A 100 -10.45 9.32 -11.81
N PRO A 101 -10.16 8.42 -12.77
CA PRO A 101 -10.37 6.99 -12.62
C PRO A 101 -9.50 6.35 -11.53
N GLU A 102 -8.41 7.02 -11.15
CA GLU A 102 -7.47 6.52 -10.17
C GLU A 102 -7.20 7.58 -9.07
N MET A 103 -6.87 7.09 -7.89
CA MET A 103 -6.19 7.85 -6.84
C MET A 103 -4.91 7.13 -6.47
N THR A 104 -3.83 7.90 -6.20
CA THR A 104 -2.50 7.32 -6.00
C THR A 104 -1.85 7.90 -4.74
N PHE A 105 -1.37 7.02 -3.88
CA PHE A 105 -0.47 7.35 -2.78
C PHE A 105 0.96 7.08 -3.18
N THR A 106 1.86 8.03 -2.92
CA THR A 106 3.31 7.88 -3.13
C THR A 106 4.04 8.21 -1.84
N SER A 107 4.81 7.27 -1.32
CA SER A 107 5.61 7.49 -0.12
C SER A 107 6.75 8.47 -0.39
N THR A 108 7.03 9.32 0.60
CA THR A 108 8.20 10.20 0.62
C THR A 108 9.17 9.82 1.73
N GLU A 109 8.68 9.12 2.77
CA GLU A 109 9.48 8.71 3.91
C GLU A 109 8.86 7.49 4.61
N VAL A 110 9.70 6.56 5.06
CA VAL A 110 9.33 5.46 5.95
C VAL A 110 10.07 5.65 7.27
N GLN A 111 9.33 5.83 8.36
CA GLN A 111 9.86 6.00 9.71
C GLN A 111 9.55 4.78 10.56
N MET A 112 10.56 4.00 10.94
CA MET A 112 10.38 2.93 11.92
C MET A 112 10.35 3.52 13.33
N LEU A 113 9.31 3.19 14.10
CA LEU A 113 9.18 3.55 15.52
C LEU A 113 9.58 2.40 16.43
N THR A 114 9.34 1.19 15.99
CA THR A 114 9.76 -0.07 16.62
C THR A 114 10.19 -1.03 15.51
N PRO A 115 10.78 -2.20 15.82
CA PRO A 115 11.07 -3.20 14.79
C PRO A 115 9.85 -3.70 14.00
N ALA A 116 8.64 -3.47 14.51
CA ALA A 116 7.39 -3.97 13.91
C ALA A 116 6.34 -2.89 13.65
N SER A 117 6.67 -1.61 13.77
CA SER A 117 5.71 -0.53 13.51
C SER A 117 6.40 0.77 13.14
N GLY A 118 5.69 1.62 12.43
CA GLY A 118 6.22 2.88 11.96
C GLY A 118 5.18 3.78 11.34
N LYS A 119 5.66 4.81 10.65
CA LYS A 119 4.86 5.73 9.85
C LYS A 119 5.30 5.66 8.40
N LEU A 120 4.33 5.59 7.52
CA LEU A 120 4.48 5.75 6.09
C LEU A 120 3.98 7.15 5.74
N ILE A 121 4.90 8.05 5.43
CA ILE A 121 4.62 9.45 5.11
C ILE A 121 4.68 9.59 3.61
N GLY A 122 3.72 10.32 3.03
CA GLY A 122 3.66 10.49 1.59
C GLY A 122 2.62 11.51 1.17
N GLU A 123 2.27 11.44 -0.09
CA GLU A 123 1.29 12.28 -0.75
C GLU A 123 0.21 11.41 -1.39
N LEU A 124 -1.04 11.80 -1.18
CA LEU A 124 -2.20 11.23 -1.85
C LEU A 124 -2.67 12.19 -2.94
N GLU A 125 -2.67 11.74 -4.18
CA GLU A 125 -3.38 12.40 -5.28
C GLU A 125 -4.77 11.78 -5.39
N MET A 126 -5.81 12.59 -5.20
CA MET A 126 -7.22 12.21 -5.32
C MET A 126 -7.99 13.35 -5.95
N ILE A 127 -8.85 13.05 -6.93
CA ILE A 127 -9.63 14.03 -7.74
C ILE A 127 -8.79 15.19 -8.28
N GLY A 128 -7.53 14.90 -8.70
CA GLY A 128 -6.61 15.87 -9.28
C GLY A 128 -5.94 16.81 -8.27
N VAL A 129 -6.09 16.57 -6.98
CA VAL A 129 -5.46 17.36 -5.91
C VAL A 129 -4.55 16.46 -5.09
N THR A 130 -3.31 16.88 -4.93
CA THR A 130 -2.31 16.19 -4.09
C THR A 130 -2.26 16.83 -2.70
N ALA A 131 -2.37 16.01 -1.66
CA ALA A 131 -2.25 16.44 -0.27
C ALA A 131 -1.44 15.43 0.56
N PRO A 132 -0.78 15.88 1.65
CA PRO A 132 -0.03 14.99 2.52
C PRO A 132 -0.92 13.93 3.19
N LEU A 133 -0.43 12.70 3.25
CA LEU A 133 -1.05 11.61 4.00
C LEU A 133 0.02 10.88 4.81
N THR A 134 -0.29 10.63 6.08
CA THR A 134 0.52 9.77 6.95
C THR A 134 -0.30 8.57 7.38
N LEU A 135 0.25 7.39 7.18
CA LEU A 135 -0.32 6.13 7.65
C LEU A 135 0.55 5.58 8.79
N ASP A 136 -0.09 5.23 9.89
CA ASP A 136 0.54 4.42 10.94
C ASP A 136 0.47 2.95 10.53
N PHE A 137 1.60 2.25 10.47
CA PHE A 137 1.62 0.85 10.08
C PHE A 137 2.19 -0.06 11.15
N THR A 138 1.75 -1.32 11.12
CA THR A 138 2.27 -2.41 11.94
C THR A 138 2.53 -3.63 11.06
N LEU A 139 3.69 -4.25 11.22
CA LEU A 139 3.96 -5.59 10.74
C LEU A 139 3.17 -6.60 11.60
N VAL A 140 2.25 -7.32 10.97
CA VAL A 140 1.41 -8.29 11.68
C VAL A 140 2.16 -9.60 11.88
N ASN A 141 2.80 -10.08 10.82
CA ASN A 141 3.59 -11.30 10.82
C ASN A 141 4.53 -11.34 9.60
N ASP A 142 5.59 -12.16 9.72
CA ASP A 142 6.54 -12.48 8.66
C ASP A 142 6.79 -13.98 8.70
N ARG A 143 6.46 -14.69 7.64
CA ARG A 143 6.57 -16.12 7.54
C ARG A 143 6.64 -16.63 6.11
N THR A 144 7.03 -17.88 5.97
CA THR A 144 6.93 -18.63 4.72
C THR A 144 5.64 -19.44 4.71
N TYR A 145 4.94 -19.49 3.59
CA TYR A 145 3.79 -20.39 3.43
C TYR A 145 4.24 -21.87 3.59
N PRO A 146 3.41 -22.71 4.19
CA PRO A 146 3.74 -24.13 4.35
C PRO A 146 3.84 -24.86 2.99
N ASP A 147 4.79 -25.77 2.88
CA ASP A 147 5.06 -26.59 1.69
C ASP A 147 3.90 -27.53 1.28
N PHE A 148 2.99 -27.82 2.22
CA PHE A 148 1.82 -28.65 1.95
C PHE A 148 0.67 -27.92 1.26
N ILE A 149 0.76 -26.59 1.04
CA ILE A 149 -0.24 -25.82 0.31
C ILE A 149 0.14 -25.85 -1.18
N PRO A 150 -0.66 -26.50 -2.05
CA PRO A 150 -0.34 -26.60 -3.47
C PRO A 150 -0.19 -25.23 -4.13
N ASN A 151 0.85 -25.07 -4.94
CA ASN A 151 1.16 -23.85 -5.72
C ASN A 151 1.47 -22.60 -4.87
N TYR A 152 1.85 -22.76 -3.61
CA TYR A 152 2.37 -21.65 -2.79
C TYR A 152 3.90 -21.66 -2.69
N ASP A 153 4.55 -22.81 -3.00
CA ASP A 153 5.99 -22.97 -3.22
C ASP A 153 6.87 -22.34 -2.13
N GLU A 154 6.44 -22.42 -0.86
CA GLU A 154 7.15 -21.86 0.29
C GLU A 154 7.48 -20.36 0.16
N VAL A 155 6.66 -19.59 -0.57
CA VAL A 155 6.89 -18.14 -0.74
C VAL A 155 6.82 -17.42 0.61
N ARG A 156 7.76 -16.47 0.82
CA ARG A 156 7.76 -15.62 2.01
C ARG A 156 6.66 -14.56 1.89
N VAL A 157 5.90 -14.37 2.95
CA VAL A 157 4.82 -13.42 3.06
C VAL A 157 4.96 -12.57 4.31
N VAL A 158 4.72 -11.28 4.18
CA VAL A 158 4.72 -10.32 5.29
C VAL A 158 3.38 -9.60 5.30
N GLY A 159 2.66 -9.72 6.42
CA GLY A 159 1.38 -9.04 6.63
C GLY A 159 1.56 -7.65 7.22
N PHE A 160 0.89 -6.67 6.65
CA PHE A 160 0.86 -5.29 7.11
C PHE A 160 -0.56 -4.85 7.44
N HIS A 161 -0.69 -4.07 8.52
CA HIS A 161 -1.89 -3.32 8.81
C HIS A 161 -1.53 -1.84 8.91
N ALA A 162 -2.11 -1.02 8.06
CA ALA A 162 -1.89 0.42 8.04
C ALA A 162 -3.22 1.17 8.21
N THR A 163 -3.19 2.24 9.00
CA THR A 163 -4.35 3.09 9.26
C THR A 163 -3.98 4.56 9.13
N GLY A 164 -4.93 5.39 8.71
CA GLY A 164 -4.73 6.83 8.60
C GLY A 164 -6.04 7.57 8.37
N GLU A 165 -5.92 8.87 8.21
CA GLU A 165 -7.07 9.75 8.02
C GLU A 165 -6.86 10.62 6.79
N VAL A 166 -7.86 10.66 5.91
CA VAL A 166 -7.90 11.52 4.72
C VAL A 166 -8.92 12.63 4.95
N ALA A 167 -8.45 13.88 4.96
CA ALA A 167 -9.31 15.04 5.04
C ALA A 167 -9.86 15.37 3.65
N ARG A 168 -11.14 15.10 3.40
CA ARG A 168 -11.77 15.28 2.07
C ARG A 168 -11.66 16.70 1.53
N LEU A 169 -11.69 17.70 2.42
CA LEU A 169 -11.60 19.11 2.03
C LEU A 169 -10.21 19.47 1.47
N ASP A 170 -9.16 18.79 1.89
CA ASP A 170 -7.81 19.00 1.38
C ASP A 170 -7.67 18.59 -0.10
N HIS A 171 -8.59 17.75 -0.56
CA HIS A 171 -8.70 17.33 -1.96
C HIS A 171 -9.83 18.06 -2.73
N GLY A 172 -10.45 19.09 -2.15
CA GLY A 172 -11.52 19.85 -2.81
C GLY A 172 -12.86 19.14 -2.88
N MET A 173 -13.07 18.06 -2.10
CA MET A 173 -14.36 17.37 -2.00
C MET A 173 -15.27 18.13 -1.03
N ASP A 174 -15.81 19.25 -1.46
CA ASP A 174 -16.52 20.24 -0.64
C ASP A 174 -18.06 20.25 -0.85
N PHE A 175 -18.61 19.44 -1.76
CA PHE A 175 -20.04 19.37 -2.06
C PHE A 175 -20.88 19.26 -0.79
N ILE A 176 -20.46 18.49 0.20
CA ILE A 176 -21.18 18.28 1.45
C ILE A 176 -21.02 19.46 2.42
N ALA A 177 -19.94 20.22 2.33
CA ALA A 177 -19.75 21.40 3.18
C ALA A 177 -20.91 22.41 2.98
N PHE A 178 -21.43 22.53 1.76
CA PHE A 178 -22.57 23.35 1.41
C PHE A 178 -23.87 22.88 2.10
N LEU A 179 -24.06 21.58 2.32
CA LEU A 179 -25.26 21.00 2.92
C LEU A 179 -25.21 21.00 4.45
N GLY A 180 -24.20 21.59 5.10
CA GLY A 180 -24.02 21.54 6.55
C GLY A 180 -23.52 20.17 7.04
N SER A 181 -22.91 19.43 6.14
CA SER A 181 -22.29 18.12 6.30
C SER A 181 -23.05 17.11 7.17
N PRO A 182 -23.95 16.33 6.57
CA PRO A 182 -24.54 15.18 7.27
C PRO A 182 -23.54 14.02 7.45
N THR A 183 -22.35 14.11 6.86
CA THR A 183 -21.25 13.15 7.01
C THR A 183 -19.96 13.87 7.39
N GLY A 184 -19.06 13.19 8.09
CA GLY A 184 -17.76 13.74 8.50
C GLY A 184 -16.92 14.26 7.32
N PHE A 185 -15.94 15.11 7.64
CA PHE A 185 -14.97 15.60 6.65
C PHE A 185 -13.71 14.72 6.56
N VAL A 186 -13.55 13.82 7.49
CA VAL A 186 -12.41 12.92 7.60
C VAL A 186 -12.86 11.50 7.31
N VAL A 187 -12.15 10.85 6.42
CA VAL A 187 -12.30 9.43 6.09
C VAL A 187 -11.16 8.67 6.77
N SER A 188 -11.49 7.74 7.65
CA SER A 188 -10.52 6.80 8.21
C SER A 188 -10.23 5.70 7.18
N VAL A 189 -8.97 5.38 6.98
CA VAL A 189 -8.48 4.31 6.08
C VAL A 189 -8.00 3.14 6.91
N ASP A 190 -8.38 1.93 6.51
CA ASP A 190 -7.95 0.65 7.06
C ASP A 190 -7.42 -0.23 5.92
N ALA A 191 -6.10 -0.34 5.80
CA ALA A 191 -5.41 -1.13 4.80
C ALA A 191 -4.76 -2.35 5.44
N ARG A 192 -5.11 -3.55 4.97
CA ARG A 192 -4.55 -4.82 5.41
C ARG A 192 -4.01 -5.54 4.20
N PHE A 193 -2.71 -5.64 4.13
CA PHE A 193 -2.01 -6.16 2.96
C PHE A 193 -1.09 -7.30 3.33
N ASP A 194 -1.14 -8.35 2.53
CA ASP A 194 -0.10 -9.37 2.46
C ASP A 194 0.81 -9.06 1.28
N LEU A 195 2.09 -8.83 1.56
CA LEU A 195 3.13 -8.67 0.55
C LEU A 195 3.92 -9.95 0.44
N VAL A 196 4.13 -10.44 -0.77
CA VAL A 196 4.83 -11.68 -1.06
C VAL A 196 6.12 -11.43 -1.84
N LEU A 197 7.17 -12.17 -1.49
CA LEU A 197 8.46 -12.09 -2.16
C LEU A 197 8.47 -13.08 -3.33
N CYS A 198 8.27 -12.55 -4.54
CA CYS A 198 8.04 -13.36 -5.74
C CYS A 198 9.29 -13.59 -6.59
N GLU A 199 10.44 -13.01 -6.23
CA GLU A 199 11.67 -13.24 -6.97
C GLU A 199 12.05 -14.74 -6.99
N GLY A 200 12.18 -15.29 -8.20
CA GLY A 200 12.51 -16.71 -8.41
C GLY A 200 11.36 -17.69 -8.24
N MET A 201 10.13 -17.20 -7.93
CA MET A 201 8.95 -18.07 -7.83
C MET A 201 8.45 -18.47 -9.23
N PRO A 202 7.91 -19.72 -9.39
CA PRO A 202 7.34 -20.16 -10.66
C PRO A 202 6.05 -19.42 -10.98
N GLU A 203 5.69 -19.33 -12.27
CA GLU A 203 4.45 -18.72 -12.75
C GLU A 203 3.17 -19.41 -12.17
N THR A 204 3.30 -20.62 -11.67
CA THR A 204 2.23 -21.37 -11.01
C THR A 204 2.01 -20.97 -9.56
N ASN A 205 2.90 -20.14 -8.98
CA ASN A 205 2.76 -19.67 -7.60
C ASN A 205 1.53 -18.76 -7.49
N VAL A 206 0.55 -19.16 -6.67
CA VAL A 206 -0.75 -18.48 -6.54
C VAL A 206 -0.61 -17.09 -5.91
N PRO A 207 0.07 -16.91 -4.77
CA PRO A 207 0.25 -15.59 -4.16
C PRO A 207 0.92 -14.57 -5.08
N CYS A 208 1.86 -15.02 -5.91
CA CYS A 208 2.59 -14.15 -6.84
C CYS A 208 1.84 -13.86 -8.16
N ASN A 209 0.83 -14.65 -8.47
CA ASN A 209 0.12 -14.58 -9.74
C ASN A 209 -1.40 -14.65 -9.55
N TRP A 210 -1.90 -14.02 -8.50
CA TRP A 210 -3.32 -14.03 -8.18
C TRP A 210 -4.18 -13.58 -9.38
N GLY A 211 -5.21 -14.36 -9.70
CA GLY A 211 -6.05 -14.12 -10.88
C GLY A 211 -5.44 -14.54 -12.23
N ARG A 212 -4.14 -14.86 -12.29
CA ARG A 212 -3.48 -15.37 -13.51
C ARG A 212 -3.37 -16.90 -13.52
N VAL A 213 -3.38 -17.52 -12.34
CA VAL A 213 -3.35 -18.98 -12.23
C VAL A 213 -4.74 -19.53 -12.47
N ALA A 214 -4.86 -20.46 -13.43
CA ALA A 214 -6.13 -21.04 -13.83
C ALA A 214 -6.87 -21.68 -12.62
N GLY A 215 -8.10 -21.28 -12.40
CA GLY A 215 -8.95 -21.76 -11.32
C GLY A 215 -8.88 -21.00 -10.00
N PHE A 216 -8.02 -19.94 -9.92
CA PHE A 216 -7.97 -19.04 -8.77
C PHE A 216 -8.29 -17.62 -9.19
N GLY A 217 -9.20 -16.95 -8.50
CA GLY A 217 -9.52 -15.54 -8.69
C GLY A 217 -10.25 -15.17 -10.00
N GLN A 218 -10.48 -16.10 -10.92
CA GLN A 218 -11.28 -15.84 -12.11
C GLN A 218 -12.76 -15.98 -11.74
N THR A 219 -13.44 -14.86 -11.55
CA THR A 219 -14.88 -14.84 -11.72
C THR A 219 -15.13 -15.06 -13.23
N THR A 220 -15.59 -16.25 -13.62
CA THR A 220 -16.16 -16.44 -14.95
C THR A 220 -17.38 -15.53 -15.04
N GLU A 221 -17.24 -14.41 -15.73
CA GLU A 221 -18.39 -13.73 -16.29
C GLU A 221 -18.98 -14.66 -17.37
N GLU A 222 -19.84 -15.57 -16.95
CA GLU A 222 -20.75 -16.27 -17.84
C GLU A 222 -22.19 -16.04 -17.36
N GLY A 223 -22.95 -15.28 -18.17
CA GLY A 223 -24.40 -15.29 -18.16
C GLY A 223 -25.07 -13.95 -18.08
#